data_35d6b2c10e67140b7374edc9f5621291
#
_entry.id   35d6b2c10e67140b7374edc9f5621291
#
_cell.length_a   1.000
_cell.length_b   1.000
_cell.length_c   1.000
_cell.angle_alpha   90.00
_cell.angle_beta   90.00
_cell.angle_gamma   90.00
#
_symmetry.space_group_name_H-M   'P 1'
#
loop_
_entity.id
_entity.type
_entity.pdbx_description
1 polymer ?
#
loop_
_entity_poly.entity_id
_entity_poly.type
_entity_poly.pdbx_seq_one_letter_code
_entity_poly.pdbx_strand_id
1 'polypeptide(L)' 'MKPSDTNDVDMRPMITNEMIAARAYEIFQRRQETGAEGNAITDWQQAEEELRHERQR' A
#
# COMPACT_ATOMS: atom_id res chain seq x y z
N MET A 1 -13.91 4.03 25.16
CA MET A 1 -13.81 4.12 24.59
C MET A 1 -13.55 4.01 23.89
N LYS A 2 -13.37 3.84 23.76
CA LYS A 2 -13.08 3.72 23.08
C LYS A 2 -12.86 4.02 22.34
N PRO A 3 -12.65 4.13 22.31
CA PRO A 3 -12.52 4.26 21.47
C PRO A 3 -12.44 4.11 20.68
N SER A 4 -12.13 4.09 20.74
CA SER A 4 -12.09 3.92 19.91
C SER A 4 -12.48 3.57 19.30
N ASP A 5 -12.70 3.35 19.52
CA ASP A 5 -13.15 2.93 18.96
C ASP A 5 -13.56 3.17 18.17
N THR A 6 -13.56 3.52 18.03
CA THR A 6 -13.97 3.69 17.27
C THR A 6 -13.68 3.79 16.17
N ASN A 7 -13.02 4.03 15.98
CA ASN A 7 -12.70 4.00 14.96
C ASN A 7 -12.72 2.87 14.32
N ASP A 8 -12.63 2.22 14.74
CA ASP A 8 -12.67 1.04 14.30
C ASP A 8 -13.99 0.67 13.99
N VAL A 9 -14.78 1.40 14.27
CA VAL A 9 -16.02 1.22 13.91
C VAL A 9 -16.11 0.99 12.51
N ASP A 10 -15.36 1.63 11.71
CA ASP A 10 -15.32 1.39 10.34
C ASP A 10 -14.60 0.11 10.14
N MET A 11 -15.27 -0.92 9.80
CA MET A 11 -14.67 -2.20 9.70
C MET A 11 -13.88 -2.38 8.44
N ARG A 12 -13.95 -1.44 7.53
CA ARG A 12 -13.17 -1.56 6.31
C ARG A 12 -11.72 -1.31 6.60
N PRO A 13 -10.86 -2.12 6.06
CA PRO A 13 -9.45 -1.89 6.26
C PRO A 13 -9.05 -0.60 5.57
N MET A 14 -8.24 0.18 6.22
CA MET A 14 -7.73 1.40 5.65
C MET A 14 -6.36 1.13 5.06
N ILE A 15 -6.07 1.81 3.97
CA ILE A 15 -4.74 1.72 3.40
C ILE A 15 -3.85 2.65 4.20
N THR A 16 -2.88 2.08 4.88
CA THR A 16 -1.97 2.86 5.72
C THR A 16 -0.64 3.03 5.03
N ASN A 17 0.14 3.98 5.52
CA ASN A 17 1.48 4.20 4.96
C ASN A 17 2.32 2.95 5.09
N GLU A 18 2.15 2.21 6.18
CA GLU A 18 2.90 0.98 6.36
C GLU A 18 2.58 -0.04 5.28
N MET A 19 1.31 -0.15 4.94
CA MET A 19 0.90 -1.07 3.90
C MET A 19 1.48 -0.66 2.56
N ILE A 20 1.44 0.64 2.28
CA ILE A 20 1.97 1.14 1.02
C ILE A 20 3.47 0.92 0.97
N ALA A 21 4.15 1.18 2.08
CA ALA A 21 5.59 1.00 2.11
C ALA A 21 5.98 -0.44 1.87
N ALA A 22 5.25 -1.37 2.48
CA ALA A 22 5.55 -2.78 2.31
C ALA A 22 5.34 -3.21 0.85
N ARG A 23 4.24 -2.76 0.26
CA ARG A 23 3.98 -3.10 -1.13
C ARG A 23 5.00 -2.45 -2.05
N ALA A 24 5.37 -1.20 -1.76
CA ALA A 24 6.35 -0.49 -2.56
C ALA A 24 7.70 -1.21 -2.51
N TYR A 25 8.03 -1.76 -1.35
CA TYR A 25 9.29 -2.48 -1.22
C TYR A 25 9.28 -3.72 -2.10
N GLU A 26 8.15 -4.41 -2.16
CA GLU A 26 8.03 -5.56 -3.03
C GLU A 26 8.19 -5.17 -4.49
N ILE A 27 7.62 -4.04 -4.85
CA ILE A 27 7.74 -3.55 -6.22
C ILE A 27 9.19 -3.20 -6.51
N PHE A 28 9.85 -2.57 -5.55
CA PHE A 28 11.25 -2.23 -5.70
C PHE A 28 12.09 -3.48 -5.94
N GLN A 29 11.87 -4.51 -5.15
CA GLN A 29 12.63 -5.75 -5.30
C GLN A 29 12.39 -6.37 -6.67
N ARG A 30 11.15 -6.35 -7.11
CA ARG A 30 10.81 -6.90 -8.40
C ARG A 30 11.50 -6.13 -9.52
N ARG A 31 11.55 -4.80 -9.39
CA ARG A 31 12.24 -3.98 -10.37
C ARG A 31 13.72 -4.33 -10.43
N GLN A 32 14.29 -4.56 -9.26
CA GLN A 32 15.71 -4.91 -9.19
C GLN A 32 15.98 -6.20 -9.95
N GLU A 33 15.09 -7.15 -9.83
CA GLU A 33 15.27 -8.44 -10.47
C GLU A 33 15.08 -8.37 -11.97
N THR A 34 14.14 -7.57 -12.42
CA THR A 34 13.83 -7.50 -13.85
C THR A 34 14.54 -6.37 -14.57
N GLY A 35 15.12 -5.46 -13.81
CA GLY A 35 15.77 -4.31 -14.44
C GLY A 35 14.79 -3.25 -14.92
N ALA A 36 13.55 -3.32 -14.46
CA ALA A 36 12.56 -2.35 -14.89
C ALA A 36 12.89 -0.96 -14.35
N GLU A 37 12.50 0.05 -15.10
CA GLU A 37 12.73 1.42 -14.68
C GLU A 37 11.77 1.86 -13.61
N GLY A 38 12.21 2.83 -12.82
CA GLY A 38 11.38 3.38 -11.79
C GLY A 38 12.23 3.93 -10.66
N ASN A 39 11.57 4.47 -9.67
CA ASN A 39 12.26 4.99 -8.49
C ASN A 39 11.32 4.86 -7.31
N ALA A 40 11.77 5.35 -6.16
CA ALA A 40 10.98 5.21 -4.94
C ALA A 40 9.60 5.84 -5.08
N ILE A 41 9.53 6.96 -5.77
CA ILE A 41 8.26 7.64 -5.93
C ILE A 41 7.30 6.83 -6.79
N THR A 42 7.78 6.31 -7.91
CA THR A 42 6.91 5.52 -8.77
C THR A 42 6.50 4.22 -8.08
N ASP A 43 7.40 3.63 -7.30
CA ASP A 43 7.07 2.43 -6.56
C ASP A 43 5.95 2.71 -5.57
N TRP A 44 6.05 3.84 -4.89
CA TRP A 44 5.04 4.22 -3.91
C TRP A 44 3.69 4.43 -4.59
N GLN A 45 3.69 5.17 -5.69
CA GLN A 45 2.46 5.44 -6.41
C GLN A 45 1.83 4.16 -6.93
N GLN A 46 2.64 3.26 -7.44
CA GLN A 46 2.12 2.00 -7.92
C GLN A 46 1.55 1.18 -6.78
N ALA A 47 2.23 1.21 -5.63
CA ALA A 47 1.74 0.48 -4.47
C ALA A 47 0.37 0.99 -4.05
N GLU A 48 0.19 2.31 -4.05
CA GLU A 48 -1.10 2.88 -3.70
C GLU A 48 -2.18 2.41 -4.66
N GLU A 49 -1.86 2.40 -5.92
CA GLU A 49 -2.81 1.98 -6.94
C GLU A 49 -3.21 0.52 -6.74
N GLU A 50 -2.23 -0.33 -6.52
CA GLU A 50 -2.51 -1.74 -6.35
C GLU A 50 -3.37 -2.00 -5.13
N LEU A 51 -3.05 -1.35 -4.03
CA LEU A 51 -3.83 -1.55 -2.82
C LEU A 51 -5.25 -1.02 -2.98
N ARG A 52 -5.38 0.08 -3.69
CA ARG A 52 -6.69 0.65 -3.92
C ARG A 52 -7.54 -0.30 -4.75
N HIS A 53 -6.95 -0.90 -5.77
CA HIS A 53 -7.66 -1.85 -6.61
C HIS A 53 -8.09 -3.07 -5.80
N GLU A 54 -7.22 -3.56 -4.93
CA GLU A 54 -7.56 -4.70 -4.12
C GLU A 54 -8.73 -4.43 -3.22
N ARG A 55 -8.82 -3.20 -2.72
CA ARG A 55 -9.90 -2.87 -1.82
C ARG A 55 -11.24 -2.69 -2.51
N GLN A 56 -11.22 -2.44 -3.78
CA GLN A 56 -12.45 -2.19 -4.51
C GLN A 56 -13.18 -3.44 -4.92
N ARG A 57 -12.64 -4.60 -4.63
CA ARG A 57 -13.24 -5.86 -5.07
C ARG A 57 -14.34 -6.34 -4.16
#